data_d51fba247bf858f08f03819a780580f6
#
_entry.id   d51fba247bf858f08f03819a780580f6
#
_cell.length_a   1.000
_cell.length_b   1.000
_cell.length_c   1.000
_cell.angle_alpha   90.00
_cell.angle_beta   90.00
_cell.angle_gamma   90.00
#
_symmetry.space_group_name_H-M   'P 1'
#
loop_
_entity.id
_entity.type
_entity.pdbx_description
1 polymer ?
#
loop_
_entity_poly.entity_id
_entity_poly.type
_entity_poly.pdbx_seq_one_letter_code
_entity_poly.pdbx_strand_id
1 'polypeptide(L)'
;MGLTFSMDVAAPPGGVPWVPATRFFCEADDGLAQRWRGRVWMNPPYSKPKPWVEKFLAHGNGVALVAMSRAAWFKRMWDSDCTFAFPDAHTKFIHDGKRTNIFMPTVFVAAGNKCKAAIARLGRTR
;
A
#
# COMPACT_ATOMS: atom_id res chain seq x y z
N MET A 1 10.67 7.09 2.97
CA MET A 1 9.51 7.55 3.74
C MET A 1 9.82 7.85 5.22
N GLY A 2 10.79 7.20 5.79
CA GLY A 2 11.11 7.36 7.20
C GLY A 2 10.05 6.80 8.15
N LEU A 3 9.15 5.96 7.64
CA LEU A 3 8.12 5.31 8.44
C LEU A 3 8.49 3.86 8.72
N THR A 4 8.12 3.39 9.92
CA THR A 4 8.09 1.98 10.24
C THR A 4 6.63 1.55 10.37
N PHE A 5 6.36 0.27 10.13
CA PHE A 5 5.01 -0.26 10.12
C PHE A 5 4.85 -1.34 11.18
N SER A 6 3.67 -1.39 11.78
CA SER A 6 3.33 -2.45 12.71
C SER A 6 3.07 -3.76 11.97
N MET A 7 2.50 -3.68 10.78
CA MET A 7 2.09 -4.84 9.99
C MET A 7 2.24 -4.58 8.50
N ASP A 8 2.75 -5.57 7.78
CA ASP A 8 2.56 -5.72 6.34
C ASP A 8 1.41 -6.72 6.15
N VAL A 9 0.25 -6.24 5.72
CA VAL A 9 -0.99 -7.03 5.77
C VAL A 9 -1.21 -7.92 4.56
N ALA A 10 -0.42 -7.76 3.50
CA ALA A 10 -0.54 -8.54 2.27
C ALA A 10 0.85 -8.91 1.72
N ALA A 11 1.69 -9.48 2.58
CA ALA A 11 3.07 -9.82 2.24
C ALA A 11 3.15 -11.14 1.46
N PRO A 12 4.20 -11.34 0.66
CA PRO A 12 4.53 -12.68 0.16
C PRO A 12 5.02 -13.57 1.30
N PRO A 13 5.08 -14.89 1.10
CA PRO A 13 5.68 -15.78 2.09
C PRO A 13 7.11 -15.33 2.46
N GLY A 14 7.39 -15.28 3.76
CA GLY A 14 8.69 -14.80 4.26
C GLY A 14 8.80 -13.29 4.42
N GLY A 15 7.76 -12.54 4.04
CA GLY A 15 7.75 -11.09 4.14
C GLY A 15 8.55 -10.38 3.05
N VAL A 16 8.65 -9.06 3.15
CA VAL A 16 9.38 -8.22 2.20
C VAL A 16 10.51 -7.51 2.96
N PRO A 17 11.78 -7.83 2.68
CA PRO A 17 12.90 -7.29 3.48
C PRO A 17 13.00 -5.77 3.50
N TRP A 18 12.56 -5.10 2.42
CA TRP A 18 12.64 -3.64 2.30
C TRP A 18 11.43 -2.91 2.88
N VAL A 19 10.44 -3.64 3.39
CA VAL A 19 9.31 -3.03 4.12
C VAL A 19 9.61 -3.17 5.61
N PRO A 20 9.82 -2.04 6.33
CA PRO A 20 10.18 -2.08 7.75
C PRO A 20 8.93 -2.32 8.61
N ALA A 21 8.44 -3.56 8.61
CA ALA A 21 7.26 -3.97 9.37
C ALA A 21 7.64 -4.97 10.47
N THR A 22 7.05 -4.81 11.65
CA THR A 22 7.28 -5.71 12.79
C THR A 22 6.64 -7.07 12.58
N ARG A 23 5.48 -7.11 11.93
CA ARG A 23 4.75 -8.34 11.61
C ARG A 23 4.33 -8.32 10.16
N PHE A 24 4.13 -9.51 9.58
CA PHE A 24 3.56 -9.61 8.25
C PHE A 24 2.58 -10.77 8.17
N PHE A 25 1.59 -10.64 7.29
CA PHE A 25 0.64 -11.69 6.96
C PHE A 25 0.79 -12.03 5.49
N CYS A 26 1.07 -13.29 5.20
CA CYS A 26 1.06 -13.81 3.84
C CYS A 26 -0.32 -14.38 3.50
N GLU A 27 -0.48 -14.91 2.28
CA GLU A 27 -1.76 -15.47 1.85
C GLU A 27 -2.27 -16.56 2.78
N ALA A 28 -1.37 -17.40 3.28
CA ALA A 28 -1.73 -18.48 4.21
C ALA A 28 -2.30 -17.96 5.53
N ASP A 29 -1.93 -16.75 5.94
CA ASP A 29 -2.42 -16.14 7.17
C ASP A 29 -3.76 -15.43 6.99
N ASP A 30 -4.17 -15.18 5.75
CA ASP A 30 -5.38 -14.42 5.41
C ASP A 30 -5.42 -13.04 6.08
N GLY A 31 -4.64 -12.11 5.55
CA GLY A 31 -4.53 -10.77 6.11
C GLY A 31 -5.85 -10.00 6.25
N LEU A 32 -6.83 -10.30 5.37
CA LEU A 32 -8.16 -9.68 5.46
C LEU A 32 -8.93 -10.14 6.71
N ALA A 33 -8.70 -11.36 7.15
CA ALA A 33 -9.37 -11.92 8.34
C ALA A 33 -8.67 -11.51 9.64
N GLN A 34 -7.45 -10.99 9.54
CA GLN A 34 -6.68 -10.60 10.72
C GLN A 34 -7.09 -9.22 11.21
N ARG A 35 -6.91 -8.99 12.52
CA ARG A 35 -7.11 -7.67 13.09
C ARG A 35 -5.90 -6.80 12.79
N TRP A 36 -6.12 -5.66 12.14
CA TRP A 36 -5.07 -4.71 11.86
C TRP A 36 -4.87 -3.78 13.05
N ARG A 37 -3.60 -3.54 13.39
CA ARG A 37 -3.23 -2.68 14.53
C ARG A 37 -2.11 -1.77 14.11
N GLY A 38 -2.12 -0.54 14.62
CA GLY A 38 -1.07 0.43 14.37
C GLY A 38 -1.00 0.88 12.93
N ARG A 39 0.20 1.17 12.48
CA ARG A 39 0.44 1.63 11.11
C ARG A 39 0.64 0.43 10.20
N VAL A 40 -0.18 0.31 9.15
CA VAL A 40 -0.12 -0.83 8.24
C VAL A 40 0.51 -0.43 6.90
N TRP A 41 1.22 -1.38 6.30
CA TRP A 41 1.64 -1.34 4.90
C TRP A 41 0.75 -2.31 4.13
N MET A 42 0.18 -1.85 3.01
CA MET A 42 -0.72 -2.68 2.20
C MET A 42 -0.37 -2.59 0.72
N ASN A 43 0.06 -3.72 0.15
CA ASN A 43 0.21 -3.89 -1.28
C ASN A 43 -0.74 -5.01 -1.70
N PRO A 44 -2.03 -4.69 -2.00
CA PRO A 44 -3.05 -5.71 -2.17
C PRO A 44 -2.90 -6.48 -3.47
N PRO A 45 -3.49 -7.69 -3.56
CA PRO A 45 -3.55 -8.42 -4.82
C PRO A 45 -4.27 -7.59 -5.89
N TYR A 46 -3.68 -7.52 -7.09
CA TYR A 46 -4.26 -6.72 -8.17
C TYR A 46 -5.57 -7.29 -8.71
N SER A 47 -5.80 -8.59 -8.52
CA SER A 47 -7.00 -9.25 -9.01
C SER A 47 -8.25 -8.93 -8.18
N LYS A 48 -8.10 -8.68 -6.88
CA LYS A 48 -9.24 -8.43 -5.97
C LYS A 48 -8.88 -7.37 -4.93
N PRO A 49 -8.67 -6.12 -5.34
CA PRO A 49 -8.22 -5.09 -4.40
C PRO A 49 -9.34 -4.52 -3.52
N LYS A 50 -10.60 -4.60 -3.94
CA LYS A 50 -11.71 -3.93 -3.28
C LYS A 50 -11.83 -4.21 -1.78
N PRO A 51 -11.86 -5.46 -1.30
CA PRO A 51 -12.00 -5.70 0.13
C PRO A 51 -10.81 -5.19 0.94
N TRP A 52 -9.62 -5.22 0.35
CA TRP A 52 -8.41 -4.68 0.97
C TRP A 52 -8.50 -3.16 1.13
N VAL A 53 -8.96 -2.49 0.08
CA VAL A 53 -9.14 -1.02 0.09
C VAL A 53 -10.17 -0.61 1.13
N GLU A 54 -11.30 -1.30 1.20
CA GLU A 54 -12.33 -1.00 2.18
C GLU A 54 -11.79 -1.15 3.62
N LYS A 55 -11.06 -2.21 3.88
CA LYS A 55 -10.46 -2.43 5.20
C LYS A 55 -9.40 -1.38 5.53
N PHE A 56 -8.58 -1.01 4.55
CA PHE A 56 -7.56 0.02 4.70
C PHE A 56 -8.18 1.38 5.07
N LEU A 57 -9.22 1.78 4.36
CA LEU A 57 -9.90 3.05 4.64
C LEU A 57 -10.58 3.04 6.01
N ALA A 58 -11.18 1.92 6.39
CA ALA A 58 -11.80 1.78 7.71
C ALA A 58 -10.77 1.81 8.83
N HIS A 59 -9.58 1.25 8.60
CA HIS A 59 -8.49 1.27 9.58
C HIS A 59 -7.92 2.68 9.79
N GLY A 60 -7.72 3.42 8.71
CA GLY A 60 -7.37 4.84 8.76
C GLY A 60 -5.95 5.18 9.20
N ASN A 61 -5.03 4.22 9.18
CA ASN A 61 -3.64 4.48 9.57
C ASN A 61 -2.69 3.55 8.81
N GLY A 62 -2.06 4.09 7.76
CA GLY A 62 -1.12 3.29 6.99
C GLY A 62 -0.78 3.89 5.65
N VAL A 63 -0.02 3.11 4.89
CA VAL A 63 0.37 3.42 3.52
C VAL A 63 0.04 2.21 2.65
N ALA A 64 -0.62 2.46 1.53
CA ALA A 64 -0.89 1.45 0.51
C ALA A 64 -0.11 1.77 -0.77
N LEU A 65 0.34 0.74 -1.46
CA LEU A 65 0.86 0.84 -2.81
C LEU A 65 -0.12 0.13 -3.73
N VAL A 66 -0.78 0.88 -4.60
CA VAL A 66 -1.83 0.33 -5.48
C VAL A 66 -1.59 0.75 -6.92
N ALA A 67 -2.14 -0.04 -7.85
CA ALA A 67 -2.15 0.33 -9.26
C ALA A 67 -3.24 1.38 -9.51
N MET A 68 -2.94 2.37 -10.33
CA MET A 68 -3.96 3.31 -10.78
C MET A 68 -5.03 2.56 -11.56
N SER A 69 -6.28 2.93 -11.35
CA SER A 69 -7.41 2.21 -11.92
C SER A 69 -8.60 3.14 -12.12
N ARG A 70 -9.49 2.78 -13.05
CA ARG A 70 -10.80 3.44 -13.23
C ARG A 70 -11.90 2.75 -12.41
N ALA A 71 -11.55 1.68 -11.70
CA ALA A 71 -12.52 0.93 -10.92
C ALA A 71 -13.07 1.74 -9.75
N ALA A 72 -14.24 1.34 -9.26
CA ALA A 72 -14.91 2.04 -8.16
C ALA A 72 -14.09 2.05 -6.87
N TRP A 73 -13.30 1.00 -6.62
CA TRP A 73 -12.45 0.95 -5.42
C TRP A 73 -11.39 2.05 -5.42
N PHE A 74 -10.83 2.39 -6.60
CA PHE A 74 -9.85 3.47 -6.71
C PHE A 74 -10.51 4.83 -6.50
N LYS A 75 -11.68 5.03 -7.11
CA LYS A 75 -12.44 6.27 -6.92
C LYS A 75 -12.81 6.47 -5.45
N ARG A 76 -13.14 5.40 -4.77
CA ARG A 76 -13.44 5.45 -3.34
C ARG A 76 -12.26 5.98 -2.52
N MET A 77 -11.05 5.53 -2.83
CA MET A 77 -9.83 6.06 -2.19
C MET A 77 -9.61 7.53 -2.57
N TRP A 78 -9.79 7.85 -3.84
CA TRP A 78 -9.59 9.22 -4.35
C TRP A 78 -10.54 10.22 -3.69
N ASP A 79 -11.77 9.82 -3.43
CA ASP A 79 -12.78 10.66 -2.80
C ASP A 79 -12.64 10.69 -1.26
N SER A 80 -11.75 9.89 -0.68
CA SER A 80 -11.45 9.89 0.75
C SER A 80 -10.51 11.04 1.11
N ASP A 81 -10.18 11.17 2.39
CA ASP A 81 -9.22 12.18 2.86
C ASP A 81 -7.75 11.73 2.78
N CYS A 82 -7.49 10.62 2.10
CA CYS A 82 -6.12 10.11 1.91
C CYS A 82 -5.27 11.06 1.08
N THR A 83 -3.96 11.02 1.29
CA THR A 83 -2.98 11.70 0.48
C THR A 83 -2.38 10.72 -0.52
N PHE A 84 -2.24 11.14 -1.78
CA PHE A 84 -1.70 10.35 -2.87
C PHE A 84 -0.35 10.90 -3.27
N ALA A 85 0.62 10.01 -3.49
CA ALA A 85 1.92 10.40 -4.03
C ALA A 85 2.26 9.49 -5.21
N PHE A 86 2.60 10.11 -6.34
CA PHE A 86 2.88 9.40 -7.58
C PHE A 86 4.40 9.19 -7.69
N PRO A 87 4.86 7.95 -7.68
CA PRO A 87 6.29 7.69 -7.85
C PRO A 87 6.74 8.04 -9.24
N ASP A 88 8.06 8.13 -9.40
CA ASP A 88 8.68 8.48 -10.66
C ASP A 88 8.29 7.48 -11.76
N ALA A 89 8.15 7.99 -13.00
CA ALA A 89 7.75 7.17 -14.15
C ALA A 89 8.70 6.01 -14.44
N HIS A 90 9.92 6.06 -13.92
CA HIS A 90 10.94 5.02 -14.13
C HIS A 90 11.09 4.07 -12.95
N THR A 91 10.13 4.07 -12.02
CA THR A 91 10.14 3.14 -10.89
C THR A 91 10.15 1.70 -11.40
N LYS A 92 11.12 0.92 -10.92
CA LYS A 92 11.27 -0.48 -11.25
C LYS A 92 10.99 -1.33 -10.03
N PHE A 93 10.32 -2.45 -10.25
CA PHE A 93 10.05 -3.42 -9.21
C PHE A 93 10.90 -4.66 -9.42
N ILE A 94 11.24 -5.33 -8.34
CA ILE A 94 11.94 -6.61 -8.39
C ILE A 94 10.90 -7.70 -8.20
N HIS A 95 10.85 -8.60 -9.19
CA HIS A 95 10.00 -9.79 -9.15
C HIS A 95 10.88 -11.00 -9.42
N ASP A 96 10.88 -11.96 -8.49
CA ASP A 96 11.73 -13.16 -8.56
C ASP A 96 13.22 -12.83 -8.78
N GLY A 97 13.70 -11.76 -8.14
CA GLY A 97 15.07 -11.33 -8.25
C GLY A 97 15.42 -10.60 -9.54
N LYS A 98 14.46 -10.37 -10.41
CA LYS A 98 14.65 -9.65 -11.67
C LYS A 98 13.97 -8.29 -11.62
N ARG A 99 14.64 -7.27 -12.12
CA ARG A 99 14.02 -5.96 -12.31
C ARG A 99 13.06 -6.02 -13.48
N THR A 100 11.84 -5.63 -13.24
CA THR A 100 10.80 -5.56 -14.26
C THR A 100 10.31 -4.13 -14.37
N ASN A 101 10.25 -3.60 -15.58
CA ASN A 101 9.58 -2.34 -15.84
C ASN A 101 8.08 -2.57 -15.68
N ILE A 102 7.45 -1.81 -14.81
CA ILE A 102 6.01 -1.90 -14.65
C ILE A 102 5.38 -0.85 -15.54
N PHE A 103 4.58 -1.31 -16.51
CA PHE A 103 3.84 -0.43 -17.41
C PHE A 103 2.56 0.11 -16.77
N MET A 104 2.11 -0.52 -15.69
CA MET A 104 0.95 -0.08 -14.96
C MET A 104 1.40 0.93 -13.91
N PRO A 105 0.95 2.20 -14.00
CA PRO A 105 1.32 3.20 -13.01
C PRO A 105 0.84 2.80 -11.62
N THR A 106 1.71 2.95 -10.65
CA THR A 106 1.38 2.73 -9.24
C THR A 106 1.37 4.03 -8.48
N VAL A 107 0.70 4.04 -7.35
CA VAL A 107 0.57 5.22 -6.51
C VAL A 107 0.60 4.81 -5.03
N PHE A 108 1.27 5.64 -4.22
CA PHE A 108 1.20 5.51 -2.76
C PHE A 108 -0.02 6.25 -2.25
N VAL A 109 -0.76 5.62 -1.36
CA VAL A 109 -1.95 6.19 -0.73
C VAL A 109 -1.76 6.15 0.78
N ALA A 110 -1.81 7.31 1.42
CA ALA A 110 -1.59 7.41 2.86
C ALA A 110 -2.86 7.80 3.60
N ALA A 111 -3.15 7.09 4.67
CA ALA A 111 -4.22 7.37 5.61
C ALA A 111 -3.63 7.67 6.98
N GLY A 112 -4.20 8.65 7.69
CA GLY A 112 -3.70 9.10 8.98
C GLY A 112 -2.66 10.21 8.84
N ASN A 113 -2.66 11.15 9.77
CA ASN A 113 -1.91 12.41 9.63
C ASN A 113 -0.40 12.20 9.47
N LYS A 114 0.19 11.27 10.21
CA LYS A 114 1.63 11.03 10.15
C LYS A 114 2.03 10.40 8.81
N CYS A 115 1.24 9.46 8.33
CA CYS A 115 1.49 8.83 7.03
C CYS A 115 1.31 9.84 5.90
N LYS A 116 0.27 10.65 5.95
CA LYS A 116 0.00 11.67 4.93
C LYS A 116 1.16 12.67 4.85
N ALA A 117 1.67 13.13 5.99
CA ALA A 117 2.80 14.05 6.02
C ALA A 117 4.07 13.42 5.43
N ALA A 118 4.34 12.16 5.73
CA ALA A 118 5.52 11.45 5.21
C ALA A 118 5.42 11.24 3.69
N ILE A 119 4.25 10.84 3.20
CA ILE A 119 4.02 10.59 1.78
C ILE A 119 4.09 11.88 0.96
N ALA A 120 3.65 12.99 1.51
CA ALA A 120 3.68 14.29 0.82
C ALA A 120 5.10 14.70 0.40
N ARG A 121 6.13 14.09 0.98
CA ARG A 121 7.53 14.39 0.65
C ARG A 121 8.07 13.56 -0.52
N LEU A 122 7.30 12.61 -1.04
CA LEU A 122 7.81 11.64 -2.02
C LEU A 122 7.66 12.06 -3.47
N GLY A 123 7.05 13.17 -3.75
CA GLY A 123 6.86 13.60 -5.12
C GLY A 123 5.56 14.35 -5.28
N ARG A 124 4.91 14.22 -6.46
CA ARG A 124 3.62 14.88 -6.69
C ARG A 124 2.55 14.30 -5.77
N THR A 125 1.88 15.19 -5.06
CA THR A 125 0.77 14.82 -4.19
C THR A 125 -0.50 15.50 -4.67
N ARG A 126 -1.58 14.87 -4.28
CA ARG A 126 -2.87 15.48 -4.45
C ARG A 126 -3.23 16.30 -3.23
#